data_fc96fa1ad2cf00bbd2161767913ea7fa
#
_entry.id   fc96fa1ad2cf00bbd2161767913ea7fa
#
_cell.length_a   1.000
_cell.length_b   1.000
_cell.length_c   1.000
_cell.angle_alpha   90.00
_cell.angle_beta   90.00
_cell.angle_gamma   90.00
#
_symmetry.space_group_name_H-M   'P 1'
#
loop_
_entity.id
_entity.type
_entity.pdbx_description
1 polymer ?
#
loop_
_entity_poly.entity_id
_entity_poly.type
_entity_poly.pdbx_seq_one_letter_code
_entity_poly.pdbx_strand_id
1 'polypeptide(L)'
;MKWERKKSDKFEDRRGMSGGKKTLIGGGVIGIVALLLTMFGGESGQMIGKLLQEVQPIEQTTAPTQTRELSEKEKILGEFSEFVFVNNNETWEGIFRQNGMTYQQPGMVLFDDGVSTACGNASSAVGPFYCPADQKVYMDLRFFDELHTRFGAKEGDFAIAYVIAHEIGHHVQNILGTNEKVRKAQQQTNQTNANKLSVAQELQADFYAGVWAGYNRDLLDPGDIEIAISAAAAVGDDAIQKRVQGEVNPDSFTHGTSQQRVQWFMKGYQTRDINQGDTFSALLR
;
A
#
# COMPACT_ATOMS: atom_id res chain seq x y z
N MET A 1 -14.60 -9.91 8.69
CA MET A 1 -13.83 -11.16 8.35
C MET A 1 -13.63 -11.98 9.61
N LYS A 2 -13.76 -13.30 9.53
CA LYS A 2 -13.45 -14.22 10.65
C LYS A 2 -11.94 -14.34 10.81
N TRP A 3 -11.44 -14.22 12.03
CA TRP A 3 -10.02 -14.30 12.30
C TRP A 3 -9.72 -14.85 13.69
N GLU A 4 -8.51 -15.34 13.87
CA GLU A 4 -7.96 -15.82 15.13
C GLU A 4 -6.56 -15.25 15.33
N ARG A 5 -6.06 -15.24 16.56
CA ARG A 5 -4.72 -14.75 16.83
C ARG A 5 -3.67 -15.63 16.19
N LYS A 6 -2.86 -15.07 15.31
CA LYS A 6 -1.66 -15.68 14.73
C LYS A 6 -0.44 -14.85 15.11
N LYS A 7 0.73 -15.46 15.14
CA LYS A 7 2.01 -14.80 15.43
C LYS A 7 3.03 -15.12 14.37
N SER A 8 3.88 -14.11 14.06
CA SER A 8 4.97 -14.24 13.12
C SER A 8 6.21 -13.49 13.64
N ASP A 9 7.36 -14.10 13.52
CA ASP A 9 8.67 -13.49 13.79
C ASP A 9 9.06 -12.42 12.75
N LYS A 10 8.34 -12.37 11.64
CA LYS A 10 8.48 -11.37 10.57
C LYS A 10 7.54 -10.17 10.71
N PHE A 11 6.69 -10.18 11.74
CA PHE A 11 5.80 -9.07 12.06
C PHE A 11 6.36 -8.28 13.25
N GLU A 12 6.59 -6.98 13.05
CA GLU A 12 7.11 -6.07 14.05
C GLU A 12 6.06 -5.00 14.37
N ASP A 13 5.58 -4.92 15.61
CA ASP A 13 4.74 -3.82 16.07
C ASP A 13 5.61 -2.80 16.83
N ARG A 14 5.90 -1.68 16.17
CA ARG A 14 6.69 -0.57 16.72
C ARG A 14 5.81 0.60 17.17
N ARG A 15 4.50 0.46 17.18
CA ARG A 15 3.58 1.51 17.62
C ARG A 15 3.77 1.79 19.13
N GLY A 16 3.60 3.03 19.51
CA GLY A 16 3.86 3.45 20.91
C GLY A 16 5.33 3.44 21.30
N MET A 17 6.24 2.93 20.46
CA MET A 17 7.66 2.97 20.74
C MET A 17 8.21 4.36 20.37
N SER A 18 9.00 4.91 21.26
CA SER A 18 9.71 6.15 20.98
C SER A 18 10.81 5.90 19.95
N GLY A 19 10.51 6.11 18.69
CA GLY A 19 11.49 6.12 17.60
C GLY A 19 12.39 7.34 17.69
N GLY A 20 13.71 7.15 17.55
CA GLY A 20 14.68 8.24 17.53
C GLY A 20 14.38 9.29 16.47
N LYS A 21 14.73 10.55 16.79
CA LYS A 21 14.66 11.76 15.97
C LYS A 21 13.38 11.93 15.14
N LYS A 22 12.35 12.53 15.74
CA LYS A 22 11.18 13.02 15.03
C LYS A 22 11.60 14.13 14.06
N THR A 23 11.67 13.82 12.78
CA THR A 23 11.63 14.85 11.75
C THR A 23 10.15 15.10 11.47
N LEU A 24 9.58 16.14 12.09
CA LEU A 24 8.24 16.61 11.78
C LEU A 24 8.27 17.26 10.39
N ILE A 25 7.94 16.51 9.37
CA ILE A 25 7.54 17.07 8.08
C ILE A 25 6.05 17.34 8.20
N GLY A 26 5.65 18.61 8.11
CA GLY A 26 4.25 19.04 8.19
C GLY A 26 3.40 18.28 7.16
N GLY A 27 2.65 17.29 7.63
CA GLY A 27 1.86 16.39 6.79
C GLY A 27 0.44 16.89 6.60
N GLY A 28 0.17 17.42 5.42
CA GLY A 28 -1.18 17.52 4.85
C GLY A 28 -1.28 16.59 3.67
N VAL A 29 -2.44 16.54 2.99
CA VAL A 29 -2.70 15.81 1.72
C VAL A 29 -1.55 15.89 0.71
N ILE A 30 -0.78 16.97 0.75
CA ILE A 30 0.42 17.23 -0.04
C ILE A 30 1.51 16.14 0.18
N GLY A 31 1.61 15.54 1.37
CA GLY A 31 2.64 14.53 1.67
C GLY A 31 2.42 13.20 0.94
N ILE A 32 1.18 12.71 0.86
CA ILE A 32 0.85 11.45 0.17
C ILE A 32 1.09 11.60 -1.33
N VAL A 33 0.60 12.69 -1.95
CA VAL A 33 0.81 12.97 -3.37
C VAL A 33 2.29 13.21 -3.67
N ALA A 34 3.02 13.90 -2.79
CA ALA A 34 4.43 14.22 -2.99
C ALA A 34 5.35 12.99 -2.95
N LEU A 35 5.09 12.02 -2.06
CA LEU A 35 5.93 10.83 -1.99
C LEU A 35 5.62 9.84 -3.09
N LEU A 36 4.37 9.68 -3.45
CA LEU A 36 3.97 8.90 -4.62
C LEU A 36 4.62 9.48 -5.89
N LEU A 37 4.69 10.81 -6.02
CA LEU A 37 5.41 11.50 -7.07
C LEU A 37 6.95 11.32 -6.98
N THR A 38 7.53 11.22 -5.77
CA THR A 38 9.00 11.01 -5.63
C THR A 38 9.42 9.57 -5.87
N MET A 39 8.61 8.60 -5.50
CA MET A 39 8.91 7.18 -5.69
C MET A 39 8.64 6.70 -7.11
N PHE A 40 7.66 7.30 -7.80
CA PHE A 40 7.19 6.85 -9.11
C PHE A 40 7.13 7.94 -10.18
N GLY A 41 7.34 9.21 -9.83
CA GLY A 41 7.04 10.39 -10.66
C GLY A 41 8.18 10.89 -11.56
N GLY A 42 9.28 10.18 -11.79
CA GLY A 42 10.39 10.65 -12.63
C GLY A 42 11.01 12.00 -12.16
N GLU A 43 11.73 12.71 -13.05
CA GLU A 43 12.44 13.97 -12.70
C GLU A 43 11.50 15.10 -12.20
N SER A 44 10.29 15.20 -12.74
CA SER A 44 9.31 16.22 -12.35
C SER A 44 8.74 15.96 -10.95
N GLY A 45 8.50 14.68 -10.59
CA GLY A 45 8.07 14.28 -9.26
C GLY A 45 9.16 14.48 -8.21
N GLN A 46 10.42 14.24 -8.57
CA GLN A 46 11.57 14.51 -7.71
C GLN A 46 11.76 16.01 -7.45
N MET A 47 11.47 16.88 -8.42
CA MET A 47 11.56 18.33 -8.25
C MET A 47 10.50 18.86 -7.28
N ILE A 48 9.25 18.38 -7.38
CA ILE A 48 8.18 18.72 -6.44
C ILE A 48 8.47 18.16 -5.04
N GLY A 49 8.98 16.93 -4.94
CA GLY A 49 9.42 16.31 -3.69
C GLY A 49 10.56 17.10 -3.02
N LYS A 50 11.52 17.62 -3.78
CA LYS A 50 12.60 18.49 -3.26
C LYS A 50 12.08 19.85 -2.79
N LEU A 51 11.13 20.45 -3.51
CA LEU A 51 10.52 21.72 -3.11
C LEU A 51 9.76 21.61 -1.79
N LEU A 52 9.16 20.45 -1.52
CA LEU A 52 8.46 20.16 -0.26
C LEU A 52 9.42 19.80 0.89
N GLN A 53 10.66 19.38 0.60
CA GLN A 53 11.72 19.17 1.58
C GLN A 53 12.41 20.49 2.02
N GLU A 54 12.32 21.54 1.22
CA GLU A 54 12.89 22.89 1.52
C GLU A 54 12.03 23.74 2.46
N VAL A 55 10.86 23.27 2.91
CA VAL A 55 10.10 23.95 3.97
C VAL A 55 10.88 23.80 5.28
N GLN A 56 11.39 24.94 5.77
CA GLN A 56 12.37 25.11 6.85
C GLN A 56 12.11 24.29 8.12
N PRO A 57 13.16 23.81 8.81
CA PRO A 57 13.03 23.09 10.06
C PRO A 57 12.56 24.06 11.17
N ILE A 58 11.42 23.73 11.77
CA ILE A 58 11.00 24.35 13.05
C ILE A 58 11.90 23.78 14.13
N GLU A 59 12.48 24.67 14.94
CA GLU A 59 13.42 24.39 16.02
C GLU A 59 12.99 23.22 16.92
N GLN A 60 13.96 22.38 17.21
CA GLN A 60 13.84 21.19 18.04
C GLN A 60 13.57 21.59 19.51
N THR A 61 12.36 21.38 19.98
CA THR A 61 12.12 21.18 21.42
C THR A 61 12.33 19.69 21.72
N THR A 62 13.39 19.39 22.44
CA THR A 62 13.67 18.06 23.01
C THR A 62 12.65 17.76 24.10
N ALA A 63 11.49 17.21 23.75
CA ALA A 63 10.60 16.61 24.72
C ALA A 63 11.08 15.17 25.04
N PRO A 64 10.97 14.72 26.30
CA PRO A 64 11.39 13.40 26.70
C PRO A 64 10.57 12.34 25.95
N THR A 65 11.26 11.33 25.51
CA THR A 65 10.78 10.19 24.75
C THR A 65 9.88 9.32 25.63
N GLN A 66 8.57 9.60 25.66
CA GLN A 66 7.62 8.75 26.37
C GLN A 66 7.10 7.67 25.43
N THR A 67 7.26 6.41 25.83
CA THR A 67 6.51 5.30 25.24
C THR A 67 5.03 5.50 25.51
N ARG A 68 4.22 5.46 24.46
CA ARG A 68 2.75 5.55 24.56
C ARG A 68 2.16 4.16 24.75
N GLU A 69 1.30 3.98 25.73
CA GLU A 69 0.52 2.76 25.83
C GLU A 69 -0.54 2.71 24.70
N LEU A 70 -0.66 1.56 24.05
CA LEU A 70 -1.68 1.34 23.04
C LEU A 70 -3.04 1.08 23.70
N SER A 71 -4.09 1.72 23.17
CA SER A 71 -5.47 1.43 23.56
C SER A 71 -5.87 -0.01 23.18
N GLU A 72 -6.92 -0.55 23.78
CA GLU A 72 -7.41 -1.87 23.45
C GLU A 72 -7.83 -2.01 21.97
N LYS A 73 -8.43 -0.95 21.40
CA LYS A 73 -8.75 -0.91 19.95
C LYS A 73 -7.47 -1.04 19.12
N GLU A 74 -6.42 -0.31 19.41
CA GLU A 74 -5.16 -0.37 18.69
C GLU A 74 -4.49 -1.74 18.82
N LYS A 75 -4.54 -2.37 20.01
CA LYS A 75 -4.04 -3.74 20.20
C LYS A 75 -4.79 -4.73 19.32
N ILE A 76 -6.13 -4.69 19.33
CA ILE A 76 -6.97 -5.56 18.49
C ILE A 76 -6.68 -5.37 17.00
N LEU A 77 -6.55 -4.12 16.52
CA LEU A 77 -6.22 -3.84 15.13
C LEU A 77 -4.80 -4.33 14.76
N GLY A 78 -3.85 -4.28 15.69
CA GLY A 78 -2.53 -4.86 15.50
C GLY A 78 -2.57 -6.38 15.36
N GLU A 79 -3.30 -7.06 16.25
CA GLU A 79 -3.50 -8.51 16.20
C GLU A 79 -4.22 -8.94 14.91
N PHE A 80 -5.22 -8.18 14.48
CA PHE A 80 -5.90 -8.40 13.20
C PHE A 80 -4.94 -8.23 12.02
N SER A 81 -4.12 -7.17 12.03
CA SER A 81 -3.12 -6.94 10.97
C SER A 81 -2.10 -8.08 10.90
N GLU A 82 -1.64 -8.59 12.06
CA GLU A 82 -0.73 -9.74 12.12
C GLU A 82 -1.39 -11.02 11.57
N PHE A 83 -2.67 -11.27 11.92
CA PHE A 83 -3.42 -12.38 11.35
C PHE A 83 -3.51 -12.28 9.82
N VAL A 84 -3.89 -11.13 9.29
CA VAL A 84 -4.02 -10.91 7.84
C VAL A 84 -2.67 -11.11 7.15
N PHE A 85 -1.59 -10.58 7.73
CA PHE A 85 -0.23 -10.75 7.22
C PHE A 85 0.17 -12.22 7.15
N VAL A 86 -0.04 -12.99 8.22
CA VAL A 86 0.28 -14.43 8.25
C VAL A 86 -0.57 -15.20 7.25
N ASN A 87 -1.88 -14.93 7.21
CA ASN A 87 -2.80 -15.58 6.27
C ASN A 87 -2.46 -15.30 4.80
N ASN A 88 -2.04 -14.05 4.48
CA ASN A 88 -1.55 -13.72 3.15
C ASN A 88 -0.33 -14.56 2.78
N ASN A 89 0.65 -14.65 3.66
CA ASN A 89 1.87 -15.43 3.41
C ASN A 89 1.58 -16.92 3.21
N GLU A 90 0.71 -17.51 4.04
CA GLU A 90 0.27 -18.91 3.89
C GLU A 90 -0.42 -19.14 2.52
N THR A 91 -1.27 -18.21 2.12
CA THR A 91 -1.97 -18.27 0.82
C THR A 91 -0.99 -18.20 -0.33
N TRP A 92 -0.07 -17.22 -0.33
CA TRP A 92 0.91 -17.06 -1.40
C TRP A 92 1.92 -18.21 -1.46
N GLU A 93 2.35 -18.74 -0.32
CA GLU A 93 3.19 -19.94 -0.28
C GLU A 93 2.50 -21.13 -0.96
N GLY A 94 1.20 -21.31 -0.69
CA GLY A 94 0.38 -22.33 -1.34
C GLY A 94 0.28 -22.12 -2.86
N ILE A 95 0.00 -20.90 -3.31
CA ILE A 95 -0.11 -20.53 -4.73
C ILE A 95 1.22 -20.76 -5.46
N PHE A 96 2.33 -20.28 -4.89
CA PHE A 96 3.66 -20.43 -5.50
C PHE A 96 4.04 -21.91 -5.62
N ARG A 97 3.82 -22.70 -4.57
CA ARG A 97 4.07 -24.16 -4.59
C ARG A 97 3.25 -24.86 -5.67
N GLN A 98 1.96 -24.51 -5.83
CA GLN A 98 1.09 -25.06 -6.88
C GLN A 98 1.60 -24.74 -8.29
N ASN A 99 2.32 -23.62 -8.47
CA ASN A 99 2.91 -23.19 -9.73
C ASN A 99 4.40 -23.59 -9.86
N GLY A 100 4.92 -24.46 -8.99
CA GLY A 100 6.32 -24.93 -9.04
C GLY A 100 7.35 -23.85 -8.69
N MET A 101 6.94 -22.79 -7.98
CA MET A 101 7.77 -21.66 -7.60
C MET A 101 8.03 -21.66 -6.09
N THR A 102 9.09 -20.94 -5.67
CA THR A 102 9.39 -20.72 -4.26
C THR A 102 8.95 -19.33 -3.82
N TYR A 103 8.18 -19.26 -2.73
CA TYR A 103 7.77 -18.01 -2.09
C TYR A 103 8.73 -17.65 -0.97
N GLN A 104 9.26 -16.44 -1.00
CA GLN A 104 10.03 -15.86 0.10
C GLN A 104 9.11 -14.88 0.84
N GLN A 105 8.81 -15.15 2.11
CA GLN A 105 7.93 -14.29 2.89
C GLN A 105 8.56 -12.92 3.15
N PRO A 106 7.82 -11.81 2.98
CA PRO A 106 8.26 -10.47 3.38
C PRO A 106 8.28 -10.31 4.89
N GLY A 107 8.76 -9.16 5.38
CA GLY A 107 8.47 -8.67 6.72
C GLY A 107 7.30 -7.70 6.72
N MET A 108 6.76 -7.39 7.91
CA MET A 108 5.79 -6.30 8.10
C MET A 108 6.11 -5.51 9.35
N VAL A 109 5.98 -4.19 9.28
CA VAL A 109 6.22 -3.26 10.39
C VAL A 109 5.01 -2.35 10.56
N LEU A 110 4.39 -2.38 11.74
CA LEU A 110 3.46 -1.34 12.17
C LEU A 110 4.26 -0.23 12.87
N PHE A 111 3.95 1.02 12.57
CA PHE A 111 4.64 2.16 13.16
C PHE A 111 3.68 3.33 13.41
N ASP A 112 4.10 4.28 14.25
CA ASP A 112 3.44 5.57 14.44
C ASP A 112 4.35 6.69 13.90
N ASP A 113 3.76 7.71 13.26
CA ASP A 113 4.38 8.96 12.80
C ASP A 113 5.45 8.81 11.73
N GLY A 114 6.54 8.11 12.00
CA GLY A 114 7.64 7.98 11.06
C GLY A 114 8.46 6.71 11.24
N VAL A 115 9.05 6.24 10.14
CA VAL A 115 9.86 5.04 10.10
C VAL A 115 11.06 5.21 9.15
N SER A 116 12.20 4.64 9.52
CA SER A 116 13.37 4.51 8.64
C SER A 116 13.39 3.12 8.02
N THR A 117 13.57 3.07 6.71
CA THR A 117 13.56 1.84 5.90
C THR A 117 14.77 1.81 4.97
N ALA A 118 15.05 0.70 4.34
CA ALA A 118 16.09 0.63 3.30
C ALA A 118 15.75 1.44 2.03
N CYS A 119 14.47 1.81 1.85
CA CYS A 119 14.02 2.69 0.76
C CYS A 119 14.07 4.18 1.14
N GLY A 120 14.47 4.53 2.36
CA GLY A 120 14.52 5.89 2.89
C GLY A 120 13.64 6.10 4.11
N ASN A 121 13.53 7.35 4.56
CA ASN A 121 12.65 7.72 5.67
C ASN A 121 11.25 7.99 5.15
N ALA A 122 10.24 7.48 5.86
CA ALA A 122 8.84 7.70 5.57
C ALA A 122 8.10 8.21 6.80
N SER A 123 7.03 8.97 6.59
CA SER A 123 6.09 9.38 7.64
C SER A 123 4.72 8.77 7.37
N SER A 124 3.81 8.81 8.36
CA SER A 124 2.42 8.37 8.20
C SER A 124 1.68 9.04 7.04
N ALA A 125 2.12 10.24 6.64
CA ALA A 125 1.55 10.96 5.49
C ALA A 125 1.73 10.24 4.15
N VAL A 126 2.64 9.26 4.09
CA VAL A 126 2.91 8.44 2.91
C VAL A 126 1.81 7.41 2.66
N GLY A 127 1.10 7.00 3.70
CA GLY A 127 0.25 5.83 3.70
C GLY A 127 1.05 4.52 3.86
N PRO A 128 0.38 3.38 3.78
CA PRO A 128 1.01 2.07 3.70
C PRO A 128 1.88 1.93 2.45
N PHE A 129 2.98 1.17 2.54
CA PHE A 129 3.84 0.90 1.39
C PHE A 129 4.70 -0.36 1.56
N TYR A 130 5.07 -0.94 0.43
CA TYR A 130 6.08 -2.00 0.36
C TYR A 130 7.44 -1.43 -0.04
N CYS A 131 8.50 -1.77 0.70
CA CYS A 131 9.88 -1.42 0.34
C CYS A 131 10.58 -2.63 -0.28
N PRO A 132 10.93 -2.60 -1.58
CA PRO A 132 11.60 -3.74 -2.25
C PRO A 132 13.04 -3.96 -1.78
N ALA A 133 13.72 -2.95 -1.21
CA ALA A 133 15.10 -3.05 -0.80
C ALA A 133 15.30 -3.89 0.49
N ASP A 134 14.35 -3.86 1.42
CA ASP A 134 14.36 -4.70 2.63
C ASP A 134 13.23 -5.73 2.65
N GLN A 135 12.40 -5.75 1.61
CA GLN A 135 11.28 -6.67 1.43
C GLN A 135 10.30 -6.64 2.62
N LYS A 136 9.94 -5.44 3.06
CA LYS A 136 9.01 -5.24 4.16
C LYS A 136 7.82 -4.37 3.74
N VAL A 137 6.65 -4.69 4.29
CA VAL A 137 5.47 -3.83 4.28
C VAL A 137 5.53 -2.91 5.49
N TYR A 138 5.25 -1.63 5.30
CA TYR A 138 5.22 -0.61 6.35
C TYR A 138 3.85 0.02 6.42
N MET A 139 3.28 0.13 7.63
CA MET A 139 1.91 0.60 7.79
C MET A 139 1.72 1.38 9.10
N ASP A 140 1.10 2.55 8.98
CA ASP A 140 0.51 3.27 10.10
C ASP A 140 -1.01 3.06 10.07
N LEU A 141 -1.56 2.41 11.10
CA LEU A 141 -2.98 2.07 11.12
C LEU A 141 -3.92 3.29 11.18
N ARG A 142 -3.40 4.48 11.54
CA ARG A 142 -4.17 5.73 11.51
C ARG A 142 -4.56 6.15 10.09
N PHE A 143 -3.87 5.62 9.07
CA PHE A 143 -4.25 5.80 7.68
C PHE A 143 -5.71 5.39 7.40
N PHE A 144 -6.22 4.37 8.08
CA PHE A 144 -7.59 3.88 7.86
C PHE A 144 -8.66 4.83 8.39
N ASP A 145 -8.39 5.57 9.47
CA ASP A 145 -9.25 6.65 9.92
C ASP A 145 -9.31 7.78 8.86
N GLU A 146 -8.17 8.12 8.24
CA GLU A 146 -8.12 9.07 7.13
C GLU A 146 -8.81 8.54 5.86
N LEU A 147 -8.62 7.28 5.53
CA LEU A 147 -9.25 6.62 4.39
C LEU A 147 -10.78 6.70 4.48
N HIS A 148 -11.33 6.52 5.68
CA HIS A 148 -12.75 6.70 5.93
C HIS A 148 -13.16 8.17 5.94
N THR A 149 -12.56 9.00 6.79
CA THR A 149 -13.04 10.37 7.07
C THR A 149 -12.73 11.34 5.94
N ARG A 150 -11.59 11.20 5.26
CA ARG A 150 -11.12 12.12 4.22
C ARG A 150 -11.38 11.60 2.81
N PHE A 151 -11.25 10.29 2.58
CA PHE A 151 -11.41 9.71 1.24
C PHE A 151 -12.76 9.04 1.03
N GLY A 152 -13.59 8.94 2.09
CA GLY A 152 -14.98 8.48 2.01
C GLY A 152 -15.10 6.97 1.77
N ALA A 153 -14.07 6.18 2.07
CA ALA A 153 -14.18 4.73 2.09
C ALA A 153 -15.18 4.27 3.15
N LYS A 154 -15.82 3.12 2.92
CA LYS A 154 -16.66 2.49 3.94
C LYS A 154 -15.79 2.10 5.14
N GLU A 155 -16.30 2.35 6.34
CA GLU A 155 -15.66 1.90 7.58
C GLU A 155 -15.72 0.37 7.67
N GLY A 156 -14.62 -0.23 8.14
CA GLY A 156 -14.53 -1.65 8.40
C GLY A 156 -13.11 -2.18 8.35
N ASP A 157 -12.84 -3.17 9.19
CA ASP A 157 -11.48 -3.73 9.34
C ASP A 157 -10.99 -4.40 8.05
N PHE A 158 -11.87 -4.81 7.16
CA PHE A 158 -11.48 -5.42 5.89
C PHE A 158 -10.77 -4.44 4.93
N ALA A 159 -10.87 -3.12 5.15
CA ALA A 159 -10.02 -2.15 4.46
C ALA A 159 -8.54 -2.36 4.79
N ILE A 160 -8.22 -2.69 6.05
CA ILE A 160 -6.87 -3.04 6.49
C ILE A 160 -6.39 -4.31 5.76
N ALA A 161 -7.26 -5.33 5.70
CA ALA A 161 -6.95 -6.60 5.04
C ALA A 161 -6.66 -6.41 3.54
N TYR A 162 -7.48 -5.61 2.85
CA TYR A 162 -7.26 -5.26 1.44
C TYR A 162 -5.92 -4.57 1.22
N VAL A 163 -5.59 -3.56 2.04
CA VAL A 163 -4.33 -2.80 1.87
C VAL A 163 -3.12 -3.69 2.17
N ILE A 164 -3.14 -4.51 3.23
CA ILE A 164 -2.06 -5.48 3.49
C ILE A 164 -1.88 -6.42 2.30
N ALA A 165 -2.98 -6.94 1.74
CA ALA A 165 -2.93 -7.83 0.59
C ALA A 165 -2.39 -7.12 -0.68
N HIS A 166 -2.69 -5.83 -0.87
CA HIS A 166 -2.17 -5.01 -1.94
C HIS A 166 -0.65 -4.82 -1.82
N GLU A 167 -0.15 -4.46 -0.63
CA GLU A 167 1.29 -4.30 -0.38
C GLU A 167 2.05 -5.63 -0.52
N ILE A 168 1.45 -6.75 -0.10
CA ILE A 168 2.00 -8.08 -0.38
C ILE A 168 1.93 -8.39 -1.87
N GLY A 169 0.95 -7.87 -2.61
CA GLY A 169 0.91 -7.92 -4.08
C GLY A 169 2.16 -7.29 -4.71
N HIS A 170 2.64 -6.16 -4.19
CA HIS A 170 3.92 -5.57 -4.62
C HIS A 170 5.13 -6.46 -4.28
N HIS A 171 5.08 -7.18 -3.17
CA HIS A 171 6.11 -8.16 -2.85
C HIS A 171 6.09 -9.34 -3.84
N VAL A 172 4.91 -9.84 -4.20
CA VAL A 172 4.75 -10.87 -5.24
C VAL A 172 5.33 -10.40 -6.57
N GLN A 173 5.06 -9.15 -6.97
CA GLN A 173 5.66 -8.54 -8.15
C GLN A 173 7.19 -8.49 -8.09
N ASN A 174 7.73 -8.20 -6.91
CA ASN A 174 9.17 -8.19 -6.70
C ASN A 174 9.78 -9.58 -6.91
N ILE A 175 9.20 -10.64 -6.34
CA ILE A 175 9.64 -12.03 -6.53
C ILE A 175 9.54 -12.46 -7.99
N LEU A 176 8.47 -12.08 -8.69
CA LEU A 176 8.25 -12.41 -10.11
C LEU A 176 9.08 -11.56 -11.08
N GLY A 177 9.87 -10.61 -10.56
CA GLY A 177 10.72 -9.73 -11.34
C GLY A 177 9.98 -8.63 -12.10
N THR A 178 8.71 -8.41 -11.81
CA THR A 178 7.89 -7.34 -12.43
C THR A 178 8.45 -5.96 -12.12
N ASN A 179 8.83 -5.70 -10.86
CA ASN A 179 9.35 -4.40 -10.42
C ASN A 179 10.60 -3.99 -11.22
N GLU A 180 11.53 -4.94 -11.47
CA GLU A 180 12.73 -4.66 -12.26
C GLU A 180 12.40 -4.36 -13.72
N LYS A 181 11.48 -5.14 -14.33
CA LYS A 181 11.04 -4.92 -15.72
C LYS A 181 10.37 -3.56 -15.88
N VAL A 182 9.48 -3.20 -14.97
CA VAL A 182 8.80 -1.89 -14.96
C VAL A 182 9.81 -0.75 -14.84
N ARG A 183 10.71 -0.81 -13.85
CA ARG A 183 11.76 0.21 -13.66
C ARG A 183 12.63 0.40 -14.91
N LYS A 184 13.05 -0.70 -15.55
CA LYS A 184 13.83 -0.63 -16.80
C LYS A 184 13.04 0.02 -17.94
N ALA A 185 11.76 -0.33 -18.09
CA ALA A 185 10.89 0.23 -19.12
C ALA A 185 10.62 1.72 -18.88
N GLN A 186 10.41 2.14 -17.63
CA GLN A 186 10.21 3.53 -17.25
C GLN A 186 11.43 4.42 -17.59
N GLN A 187 12.65 3.89 -17.41
CA GLN A 187 13.88 4.62 -17.77
C GLN A 187 14.07 4.83 -19.27
N GLN A 188 13.33 4.12 -20.11
CA GLN A 188 13.45 4.13 -21.58
C GLN A 188 12.29 4.83 -22.28
N THR A 189 11.39 5.49 -21.54
CA THR A 189 10.19 6.09 -22.09
C THR A 189 9.94 7.49 -21.52
N ASN A 190 8.94 8.21 -22.08
CA ASN A 190 8.52 9.51 -21.56
C ASN A 190 7.66 9.36 -20.28
N GLN A 191 7.43 10.47 -19.57
CA GLN A 191 6.71 10.49 -18.30
C GLN A 191 5.30 9.92 -18.39
N THR A 192 4.52 10.26 -19.41
CA THR A 192 3.15 9.75 -19.60
C THR A 192 3.14 8.21 -19.70
N ASN A 193 4.07 7.64 -20.46
CA ASN A 193 4.19 6.20 -20.58
C ASN A 193 4.77 5.55 -19.33
N ALA A 194 5.69 6.22 -18.63
CA ALA A 194 6.18 5.78 -17.34
C ALA A 194 5.04 5.71 -16.30
N ASN A 195 4.15 6.71 -16.30
CA ASN A 195 2.95 6.72 -15.46
C ASN A 195 2.00 5.55 -15.79
N LYS A 196 1.77 5.26 -17.08
CA LYS A 196 0.96 4.10 -17.48
C LYS A 196 1.55 2.77 -17.01
N LEU A 197 2.88 2.64 -16.99
CA LEU A 197 3.56 1.47 -16.42
C LEU A 197 3.34 1.38 -14.91
N SER A 198 3.36 2.50 -14.18
CA SER A 198 3.01 2.53 -12.76
C SER A 198 1.57 2.10 -12.55
N VAL A 199 0.61 2.67 -13.31
CA VAL A 199 -0.80 2.25 -13.25
C VAL A 199 -0.95 0.74 -13.48
N ALA A 200 -0.28 0.17 -14.48
CA ALA A 200 -0.35 -1.26 -14.74
C ALA A 200 0.18 -2.09 -13.55
N GLN A 201 1.23 -1.62 -12.90
CA GLN A 201 1.82 -2.27 -11.72
C GLN A 201 0.85 -2.21 -10.52
N GLU A 202 0.26 -1.06 -10.25
CA GLU A 202 -0.73 -0.89 -9.17
C GLU A 202 -1.97 -1.76 -9.36
N LEU A 203 -2.52 -1.77 -10.57
CA LEU A 203 -3.68 -2.62 -10.89
C LEU A 203 -3.36 -4.12 -10.78
N GLN A 204 -2.11 -4.51 -11.02
CA GLN A 204 -1.69 -5.89 -10.79
C GLN A 204 -1.59 -6.21 -9.29
N ALA A 205 -1.18 -5.26 -8.45
CA ALA A 205 -1.21 -5.42 -7.00
C ALA A 205 -2.66 -5.55 -6.48
N ASP A 206 -3.60 -4.76 -7.00
CA ASP A 206 -5.02 -4.93 -6.72
C ASP A 206 -5.56 -6.29 -7.17
N PHE A 207 -5.14 -6.77 -8.34
CA PHE A 207 -5.48 -8.11 -8.80
C PHE A 207 -4.98 -9.19 -7.84
N TYR A 208 -3.75 -9.10 -7.35
CA TYR A 208 -3.18 -10.04 -6.39
C TYR A 208 -3.88 -9.97 -5.03
N ALA A 209 -4.27 -8.79 -4.57
CA ALA A 209 -5.12 -8.64 -3.39
C ALA A 209 -6.48 -9.35 -3.57
N GLY A 210 -7.06 -9.23 -4.77
CA GLY A 210 -8.28 -9.96 -5.14
C GLY A 210 -8.06 -11.47 -5.16
N VAL A 211 -6.94 -11.97 -5.70
CA VAL A 211 -6.60 -13.40 -5.68
C VAL A 211 -6.55 -13.92 -4.25
N TRP A 212 -5.84 -13.22 -3.34
CA TRP A 212 -5.80 -13.58 -1.93
C TRP A 212 -7.22 -13.65 -1.31
N ALA A 213 -8.03 -12.62 -1.49
CA ALA A 213 -9.40 -12.59 -0.98
C ALA A 213 -10.25 -13.75 -1.54
N GLY A 214 -10.04 -14.08 -2.82
CA GLY A 214 -10.70 -15.19 -3.50
C GLY A 214 -10.36 -16.56 -2.92
N TYR A 215 -9.12 -16.78 -2.48
CA TYR A 215 -8.68 -18.01 -1.80
C TYR A 215 -9.22 -18.11 -0.36
N ASN A 216 -9.53 -16.98 0.27
CA ASN A 216 -9.95 -16.89 1.66
C ASN A 216 -11.46 -16.59 1.83
N ARG A 217 -12.31 -16.94 0.86
CA ARG A 217 -13.76 -16.68 0.89
C ARG A 217 -14.46 -17.17 2.15
N ASP A 218 -14.02 -18.30 2.69
CA ASP A 218 -14.63 -18.91 3.88
C ASP A 218 -14.39 -18.08 5.17
N LEU A 219 -13.41 -17.19 5.15
CA LEU A 219 -13.11 -16.26 6.23
C LEU A 219 -13.86 -14.92 6.09
N LEU A 220 -14.45 -14.64 4.95
CA LEU A 220 -15.12 -13.37 4.71
C LEU A 220 -16.51 -13.35 5.35
N ASP A 221 -16.85 -12.20 5.92
CA ASP A 221 -18.21 -11.88 6.35
C ASP A 221 -18.97 -11.12 5.25
N PRO A 222 -20.32 -11.16 5.28
CA PRO A 222 -21.10 -10.32 4.37
C PRO A 222 -20.72 -8.84 4.49
N GLY A 223 -20.41 -8.20 3.37
CA GLY A 223 -20.00 -6.79 3.32
C GLY A 223 -18.48 -6.56 3.25
N ASP A 224 -17.64 -7.57 3.52
CA ASP A 224 -16.18 -7.41 3.46
C ASP A 224 -15.69 -7.00 2.07
N ILE A 225 -16.21 -7.65 1.03
CA ILE A 225 -15.82 -7.33 -0.35
C ILE A 225 -16.25 -5.90 -0.73
N GLU A 226 -17.41 -5.44 -0.29
CA GLU A 226 -17.87 -4.07 -0.49
C GLU A 226 -16.99 -3.04 0.24
N ILE A 227 -16.42 -3.40 1.39
CA ILE A 227 -15.44 -2.57 2.11
C ILE A 227 -14.14 -2.49 1.30
N ALA A 228 -13.61 -3.63 0.82
CA ALA A 228 -12.42 -3.66 -0.04
C ALA A 228 -12.59 -2.83 -1.32
N ILE A 229 -13.72 -3.01 -2.03
CA ILE A 229 -14.06 -2.24 -3.23
C ILE A 229 -14.12 -0.75 -2.92
N SER A 230 -14.73 -0.37 -1.79
CA SER A 230 -14.82 1.02 -1.37
C SER A 230 -13.45 1.61 -1.06
N ALA A 231 -12.57 0.85 -0.38
CA ALA A 231 -11.20 1.26 -0.10
C ALA A 231 -10.39 1.44 -1.39
N ALA A 232 -10.45 0.47 -2.32
CA ALA A 232 -9.79 0.54 -3.63
C ALA A 232 -10.25 1.76 -4.45
N ALA A 233 -11.56 2.01 -4.48
CA ALA A 233 -12.14 3.16 -5.19
C ALA A 233 -11.73 4.50 -4.57
N ALA A 234 -11.64 4.58 -3.24
CA ALA A 234 -11.32 5.82 -2.53
C ALA A 234 -9.90 6.34 -2.81
N VAL A 235 -8.98 5.45 -3.15
CA VAL A 235 -7.58 5.76 -3.47
C VAL A 235 -7.25 5.72 -4.97
N GLY A 236 -8.28 5.73 -5.85
CA GLY A 236 -8.10 5.95 -7.28
C GLY A 236 -7.65 7.38 -7.58
N ASP A 237 -6.75 7.56 -8.55
CA ASP A 237 -6.22 8.88 -8.91
C ASP A 237 -7.31 9.86 -9.31
N ASP A 238 -8.35 9.41 -10.02
CA ASP A 238 -9.51 10.20 -10.40
C ASP A 238 -10.30 10.73 -9.19
N ALA A 239 -10.49 9.88 -8.17
CA ALA A 239 -11.18 10.26 -6.94
C ALA A 239 -10.34 11.25 -6.12
N ILE A 240 -9.03 10.99 -5.98
CA ILE A 240 -8.10 11.84 -5.23
C ILE A 240 -7.97 13.21 -5.91
N GLN A 241 -7.67 13.24 -7.22
CA GLN A 241 -7.47 14.49 -7.96
C GLN A 241 -8.74 15.36 -7.96
N LYS A 242 -9.90 14.75 -8.22
CA LYS A 242 -11.18 15.47 -8.17
C LYS A 242 -11.44 16.11 -6.82
N ARG A 243 -11.09 15.40 -5.72
CA ARG A 243 -11.29 15.90 -4.36
C ARG A 243 -10.32 17.01 -3.99
N VAL A 244 -9.04 16.88 -4.39
CA VAL A 244 -7.96 17.78 -3.97
C VAL A 244 -7.82 18.98 -4.90
N GLN A 245 -7.97 18.76 -6.22
CA GLN A 245 -7.67 19.74 -7.27
C GLN A 245 -8.94 20.24 -7.98
N GLY A 246 -10.08 19.52 -7.84
CA GLY A 246 -11.32 19.84 -8.52
C GLY A 246 -11.38 19.38 -9.99
N GLU A 247 -10.26 19.00 -10.59
CA GLU A 247 -10.13 18.52 -11.97
C GLU A 247 -9.30 17.23 -12.01
N VAL A 248 -9.43 16.48 -13.12
CA VAL A 248 -8.80 15.18 -13.31
C VAL A 248 -7.89 15.23 -14.53
N ASN A 249 -6.61 14.85 -14.35
CA ASN A 249 -5.62 14.72 -15.42
C ASN A 249 -5.14 13.26 -15.54
N PRO A 250 -5.69 12.47 -16.49
CA PRO A 250 -5.34 11.06 -16.66
C PRO A 250 -3.87 10.80 -17.00
N ASP A 251 -3.16 11.74 -17.64
CA ASP A 251 -1.75 11.57 -18.00
C ASP A 251 -0.82 11.59 -16.78
N SER A 252 -1.29 12.10 -15.65
CA SER A 252 -0.57 12.12 -14.37
C SER A 252 -0.93 10.98 -13.45
N PHE A 253 -1.79 10.06 -13.85
CA PHE A 253 -2.18 8.91 -13.03
C PHE A 253 -1.01 7.97 -12.81
N THR A 254 -0.85 7.50 -11.58
CA THR A 254 0.16 6.52 -11.17
C THR A 254 -0.45 5.27 -10.53
N HIS A 255 -1.73 5.35 -10.07
CA HIS A 255 -2.46 4.23 -9.46
C HIS A 255 -3.65 3.75 -10.31
N GLY A 256 -4.08 4.56 -11.28
CA GLY A 256 -5.24 4.28 -12.10
C GLY A 256 -6.55 4.81 -11.52
N THR A 257 -7.64 4.64 -12.27
CA THR A 257 -8.96 5.09 -11.85
C THR A 257 -9.55 4.17 -10.79
N SER A 258 -10.45 4.72 -9.97
CA SER A 258 -11.30 3.98 -9.03
C SER A 258 -11.93 2.75 -9.68
N GLN A 259 -12.47 2.92 -10.91
CA GLN A 259 -13.10 1.84 -11.65
C GLN A 259 -12.10 0.74 -12.03
N GLN A 260 -10.90 1.09 -12.52
CA GLN A 260 -9.87 0.12 -12.89
C GLN A 260 -9.42 -0.69 -11.68
N ARG A 261 -9.15 -0.04 -10.55
CA ARG A 261 -8.73 -0.69 -9.30
C ARG A 261 -9.75 -1.73 -8.85
N VAL A 262 -11.02 -1.34 -8.79
CA VAL A 262 -12.13 -2.25 -8.45
C VAL A 262 -12.23 -3.42 -9.43
N GLN A 263 -12.14 -3.14 -10.75
CA GLN A 263 -12.23 -4.20 -11.77
C GLN A 263 -11.13 -5.25 -11.64
N TRP A 264 -9.88 -4.82 -11.40
CA TRP A 264 -8.77 -5.76 -11.28
C TRP A 264 -8.81 -6.52 -9.96
N PHE A 265 -9.16 -5.90 -8.84
CA PHE A 265 -9.42 -6.60 -7.59
C PHE A 265 -10.50 -7.68 -7.77
N MET A 266 -11.64 -7.32 -8.36
CA MET A 266 -12.74 -8.26 -8.59
C MET A 266 -12.38 -9.38 -9.55
N LYS A 267 -11.57 -9.10 -10.57
CA LYS A 267 -11.05 -10.13 -11.47
C LYS A 267 -10.19 -11.15 -10.71
N GLY A 268 -9.28 -10.69 -9.86
CA GLY A 268 -8.48 -11.55 -8.98
C GLY A 268 -9.36 -12.40 -8.06
N TYR A 269 -10.32 -11.76 -7.39
CA TYR A 269 -11.26 -12.41 -6.49
C TYR A 269 -12.08 -13.53 -7.16
N GLN A 270 -12.51 -13.30 -8.39
CA GLN A 270 -13.32 -14.26 -9.14
C GLN A 270 -12.50 -15.41 -9.71
N THR A 271 -11.37 -15.11 -10.32
CA THR A 271 -10.56 -16.08 -11.07
C THR A 271 -9.66 -16.93 -10.17
N ARG A 272 -9.05 -16.35 -9.14
CA ARG A 272 -8.04 -17.00 -8.27
C ARG A 272 -6.87 -17.61 -9.04
N ASP A 273 -6.61 -17.13 -10.25
CA ASP A 273 -5.56 -17.61 -11.15
C ASP A 273 -4.57 -16.47 -11.42
N ILE A 274 -3.35 -16.61 -10.90
CA ILE A 274 -2.30 -15.58 -11.03
C ILE A 274 -1.94 -15.25 -12.48
N ASN A 275 -2.19 -16.17 -13.41
CA ASN A 275 -1.91 -15.98 -14.84
C ASN A 275 -2.90 -15.00 -15.53
N GLN A 276 -4.01 -14.68 -14.88
CA GLN A 276 -4.99 -13.71 -15.38
C GLN A 276 -4.64 -12.25 -15.05
N GLY A 277 -3.51 -12.01 -14.36
CA GLY A 277 -3.04 -10.70 -13.87
C GLY A 277 -2.18 -9.90 -14.84
N ASP A 278 -2.26 -10.12 -16.15
CA ASP A 278 -1.53 -9.33 -17.16
C ASP A 278 -2.22 -7.97 -17.39
N THR A 279 -1.94 -7.03 -16.49
CA THR A 279 -2.41 -5.65 -16.57
C THR A 279 -1.63 -4.84 -17.61
N PHE A 280 -0.39 -5.22 -17.87
CA PHE A 280 0.50 -4.52 -18.80
C PHE A 280 0.01 -4.64 -20.23
N SER A 281 -0.29 -5.84 -20.70
CA SER A 281 -0.86 -6.05 -22.04
C SER A 281 -2.25 -5.43 -22.18
N ALA A 282 -3.00 -5.30 -21.10
CA ALA A 282 -4.34 -4.68 -21.14
C ALA A 282 -4.31 -3.16 -21.29
N LEU A 283 -3.28 -2.48 -20.77
CA LEU A 283 -3.19 -1.01 -20.70
C LEU A 283 -2.23 -0.39 -21.71
N LEU A 284 -1.25 -1.16 -22.19
CA LEU A 284 -0.16 -0.63 -23.03
C LEU A 284 -0.30 -1.00 -24.52
N ARG A 285 -1.48 -1.48 -24.92
CA ARG A 285 -1.82 -1.77 -26.32
C ARG A 285 -2.11 -0.52 -27.11
#